data_0e8909fc52146758399a9a925a285183
#
_entry.id   0e8909fc52146758399a9a925a285183
#
_cell.length_a   1.000
_cell.length_b   1.000
_cell.length_c   1.000
_cell.angle_alpha   90.00
_cell.angle_beta   90.00
_cell.angle_gamma   90.00
#
_symmetry.space_group_name_H-M   'P 1'
#
loop_
_entity.id
_entity.type
_entity.pdbx_description
1 polymer ?
#
loop_
_entity_poly.entity_id
_entity_poly.type
_entity_poly.pdbx_seq_one_letter_code
_entity_poly.pdbx_strand_id
1 'polypeptide(L)'
;MKPVAAEFLGTFWLVLGGCGSAVLAAAFPHVGIGLLGVSLAFGLTVLTMAYAIGHISGCHLNPAVTIGLWAGGRFPASGVLSYIVAQVLGAIAAAAVLYVIASGQAGFDLSAGFASNGYGEHSPGGYNMMAALVCEAVMTGFFLFVIMGATDSRAPAALAPVAIGLCLTLIHLVSIPVTNTSVNPARSTGVALFVGDWAIGQLWLFWVAPIVGAILGALAYRLVAAEQK
;
A
#
# COMPACT_ATOMS: atom_id res chain seq x y z
N MET A 1 7.18 -14.53 16.47
CA MET A 1 7.23 -15.14 15.12
C MET A 1 5.90 -15.12 14.37
N LYS A 2 4.77 -15.57 14.95
CA LYS A 2 3.47 -15.59 14.24
C LYS A 2 3.04 -14.24 13.63
N PRO A 3 3.09 -13.10 14.34
CA PRO A 3 2.71 -11.82 13.76
C PRO A 3 3.59 -11.40 12.56
N VAL A 4 4.90 -11.65 12.65
CA VAL A 4 5.86 -11.32 11.57
C VAL A 4 5.58 -12.16 10.31
N ALA A 5 5.28 -13.45 10.47
CA ALA A 5 4.89 -14.33 9.36
C ALA A 5 3.53 -13.88 8.74
N ALA A 6 2.59 -13.43 9.55
CA ALA A 6 1.32 -12.89 9.08
C ALA A 6 1.52 -11.60 8.25
N GLU A 7 2.41 -10.71 8.66
CA GLU A 7 2.76 -9.50 7.89
C GLU A 7 3.43 -9.84 6.55
N PHE A 8 4.32 -10.83 6.52
CA PHE A 8 4.91 -11.33 5.27
C PHE A 8 3.83 -11.84 4.30
N LEU A 9 2.96 -12.75 4.78
CA LEU A 9 1.92 -13.36 3.94
C LEU A 9 0.86 -12.34 3.51
N GLY A 10 0.47 -11.43 4.39
CA GLY A 10 -0.50 -10.40 4.08
C GLY A 10 0.05 -9.38 3.07
N THR A 11 1.32 -8.97 3.20
CA THR A 11 1.94 -8.06 2.22
C THR A 11 2.19 -8.77 0.89
N PHE A 12 2.56 -10.04 0.93
CA PHE A 12 2.62 -10.88 -0.28
C PHE A 12 1.28 -10.87 -1.02
N TRP A 13 0.16 -11.11 -0.31
CA TRP A 13 -1.18 -11.08 -0.91
C TRP A 13 -1.54 -9.71 -1.46
N LEU A 14 -1.23 -8.64 -0.72
CA LEU A 14 -1.50 -7.27 -1.15
C LEU A 14 -0.80 -6.96 -2.48
N VAL A 15 0.48 -7.26 -2.59
CA VAL A 15 1.25 -6.96 -3.80
C VAL A 15 0.86 -7.90 -4.95
N LEU A 16 0.69 -9.19 -4.69
CA LEU A 16 0.27 -10.13 -5.74
C LEU A 16 -1.12 -9.78 -6.28
N GLY A 17 -2.10 -9.51 -5.41
CA GLY A 17 -3.46 -9.17 -5.83
C GLY A 17 -3.56 -7.78 -6.44
N GLY A 18 -2.96 -6.77 -5.79
CA GLY A 18 -3.02 -5.37 -6.23
C GLY A 18 -2.19 -5.12 -7.50
N CYS A 19 -0.87 -5.35 -7.44
CA CYS A 19 -0.01 -5.16 -8.61
C CYS A 19 -0.31 -6.19 -9.71
N GLY A 20 -0.68 -7.43 -9.33
CA GLY A 20 -1.08 -8.45 -10.28
C GLY A 20 -2.34 -8.08 -11.06
N SER A 21 -3.33 -7.47 -10.42
CA SER A 21 -4.53 -6.96 -11.10
C SER A 21 -4.19 -5.90 -12.15
N ALA A 22 -3.20 -5.03 -11.85
CA ALA A 22 -2.73 -4.02 -12.78
C ALA A 22 -1.97 -4.63 -13.96
N VAL A 23 -1.07 -5.58 -13.70
CA VAL A 23 -0.20 -6.19 -14.73
C VAL A 23 -0.96 -7.18 -15.61
N LEU A 24 -1.82 -8.01 -15.02
CA LEU A 24 -2.43 -9.14 -15.72
C LEU A 24 -3.83 -8.85 -16.27
N ALA A 25 -4.59 -7.96 -15.63
CA ALA A 25 -6.01 -7.83 -15.90
C ALA A 25 -6.47 -6.42 -16.30
N ALA A 26 -5.71 -5.36 -15.98
CA ALA A 26 -6.18 -3.99 -16.22
C ALA A 26 -6.50 -3.71 -17.68
N ALA A 27 -5.64 -4.16 -18.61
CA ALA A 27 -5.76 -3.95 -20.04
C ALA A 27 -6.13 -5.24 -20.82
N PHE A 28 -6.72 -6.23 -20.14
CA PHE A 28 -7.10 -7.47 -20.80
C PHE A 28 -8.08 -7.19 -21.96
N PRO A 29 -7.85 -7.74 -23.18
CA PRO A 29 -8.62 -7.39 -24.35
C PRO A 29 -10.13 -7.54 -24.15
N HIS A 30 -10.88 -6.51 -24.50
CA HIS A 30 -12.35 -6.41 -24.47
C HIS A 30 -13.02 -6.42 -23.09
N VAL A 31 -12.39 -6.99 -22.04
CA VAL A 31 -13.00 -7.14 -20.70
C VAL A 31 -12.05 -6.74 -19.57
N GLY A 32 -11.04 -5.91 -19.88
CA GLY A 32 -10.07 -5.41 -18.88
C GLY A 32 -10.76 -4.65 -17.75
N ILE A 33 -10.23 -4.83 -16.54
CA ILE A 33 -10.82 -4.24 -15.32
C ILE A 33 -10.53 -2.74 -15.17
N GLY A 34 -9.54 -2.23 -15.89
CA GLY A 34 -9.16 -0.81 -15.88
C GLY A 34 -8.83 -0.28 -14.48
N LEU A 35 -8.81 1.05 -14.37
CA LEU A 35 -8.50 1.76 -13.13
C LEU A 35 -9.46 1.36 -11.99
N LEU A 36 -10.75 1.24 -12.28
CA LEU A 36 -11.76 0.88 -11.27
C LEU A 36 -11.49 -0.51 -10.68
N GLY A 37 -11.25 -1.51 -11.52
CA GLY A 37 -10.99 -2.87 -11.05
C GLY A 37 -9.68 -2.99 -10.28
N VAL A 38 -8.61 -2.30 -10.71
CA VAL A 38 -7.34 -2.26 -9.97
C VAL A 38 -7.52 -1.61 -8.60
N SER A 39 -8.27 -0.50 -8.53
CA SER A 39 -8.55 0.17 -7.26
C SER A 39 -9.32 -0.72 -6.29
N LEU A 40 -10.33 -1.44 -6.79
CA LEU A 40 -11.07 -2.43 -6.01
C LEU A 40 -10.16 -3.59 -5.56
N ALA A 41 -9.29 -4.10 -6.42
CA ALA A 41 -8.38 -5.20 -6.10
C ALA A 41 -7.46 -4.84 -4.92
N PHE A 42 -6.84 -3.67 -4.92
CA PHE A 42 -6.03 -3.21 -3.79
C PHE A 42 -6.83 -3.11 -2.50
N GLY A 43 -8.03 -2.53 -2.53
CA GLY A 43 -8.90 -2.47 -1.36
C GLY A 43 -9.31 -3.84 -0.84
N LEU A 44 -9.66 -4.77 -1.73
CA LEU A 44 -10.04 -6.14 -1.40
C LEU A 44 -8.88 -6.93 -0.79
N THR A 45 -7.64 -6.73 -1.22
CA THR A 45 -6.50 -7.42 -0.60
C THR A 45 -6.37 -7.06 0.88
N VAL A 46 -6.48 -5.77 1.23
CA VAL A 46 -6.43 -5.33 2.62
C VAL A 46 -7.67 -5.78 3.40
N LEU A 47 -8.86 -5.64 2.82
CA LEU A 47 -10.12 -6.05 3.44
C LEU A 47 -10.07 -7.54 3.84
N THR A 48 -9.72 -8.40 2.90
CA THR A 48 -9.67 -9.85 3.12
C THR A 48 -8.59 -10.23 4.13
N MET A 49 -7.39 -9.62 4.05
CA MET A 49 -6.32 -9.89 5.00
C MET A 49 -6.61 -9.32 6.39
N ALA A 50 -7.27 -8.18 6.51
CA ALA A 50 -7.66 -7.64 7.80
C ALA A 50 -8.61 -8.59 8.56
N TYR A 51 -9.53 -9.25 7.87
CA TYR A 51 -10.33 -10.32 8.47
C TYR A 51 -9.52 -11.58 8.77
N ALA A 52 -8.62 -11.98 7.87
CA ALA A 52 -7.88 -13.23 7.99
C ALA A 52 -6.79 -13.19 9.06
N ILE A 53 -6.05 -12.08 9.20
CA ILE A 53 -4.86 -11.98 10.06
C ILE A 53 -4.85 -10.77 10.99
N GLY A 54 -5.87 -9.93 10.98
CA GLY A 54 -5.94 -8.73 11.83
C GLY A 54 -5.81 -9.07 13.32
N HIS A 55 -6.41 -10.16 13.77
CA HIS A 55 -6.31 -10.67 15.13
C HIS A 55 -4.96 -11.31 15.48
N ILE A 56 -4.06 -11.50 14.49
CA ILE A 56 -2.72 -12.09 14.68
C ILE A 56 -1.65 -10.99 14.73
N SER A 57 -1.63 -10.08 13.74
CA SER A 57 -0.56 -9.09 13.58
C SER A 57 -1.06 -7.64 13.66
N GLY A 58 -2.36 -7.39 13.62
CA GLY A 58 -2.94 -6.07 13.37
C GLY A 58 -3.08 -5.76 11.87
N CYS A 59 -2.56 -6.61 10.98
CA CYS A 59 -2.66 -6.48 9.53
C CYS A 59 -2.18 -5.12 9.01
N HIS A 60 -0.94 -4.75 9.33
CA HIS A 60 -0.35 -3.49 8.87
C HIS A 60 -0.02 -3.53 7.38
N LEU A 61 0.65 -4.58 6.89
CA LEU A 61 1.04 -4.87 5.50
C LEU A 61 1.80 -3.72 4.80
N ASN A 62 2.29 -2.76 5.57
CA ASN A 62 2.78 -1.48 5.06
C ASN A 62 3.73 -0.83 6.07
N PRO A 63 4.99 -0.53 5.70
CA PRO A 63 5.93 0.16 6.57
C PRO A 63 5.44 1.53 7.06
N ALA A 64 4.76 2.31 6.21
CA ALA A 64 4.22 3.61 6.60
C ALA A 64 3.11 3.48 7.65
N VAL A 65 2.21 2.49 7.49
CA VAL A 65 1.18 2.17 8.51
C VAL A 65 1.83 1.73 9.82
N THR A 66 2.85 0.87 9.76
CA THR A 66 3.57 0.39 10.96
C THR A 66 4.22 1.55 11.73
N ILE A 67 4.92 2.45 11.02
CA ILE A 67 5.55 3.63 11.61
C ILE A 67 4.50 4.61 12.13
N GLY A 68 3.42 4.84 11.39
CA GLY A 68 2.35 5.72 11.83
C GLY A 68 1.61 5.22 13.06
N LEU A 69 1.32 3.92 13.15
CA LEU A 69 0.74 3.31 14.36
C LEU A 69 1.68 3.39 15.56
N TRP A 70 2.98 3.22 15.34
CA TRP A 70 3.97 3.49 16.38
C TRP A 70 3.94 4.95 16.83
N ALA A 71 4.00 5.91 15.92
CA ALA A 71 3.92 7.35 16.22
C ALA A 71 2.60 7.72 16.90
N GLY A 72 1.51 7.05 16.53
CA GLY A 72 0.18 7.16 17.16
C GLY A 72 0.07 6.51 18.54
N GLY A 73 1.11 5.81 19.00
CA GLY A 73 1.12 5.12 20.30
C GLY A 73 0.35 3.81 20.34
N ARG A 74 0.04 3.21 19.17
CA ARG A 74 -0.72 1.96 19.06
C ARG A 74 0.11 0.74 18.69
N PHE A 75 1.42 0.90 18.49
CA PHE A 75 2.35 -0.19 18.17
C PHE A 75 3.68 0.03 18.90
N PRO A 76 4.31 -1.03 19.46
CA PRO A 76 5.57 -0.90 20.19
C PRO A 76 6.75 -0.70 19.23
N ALA A 77 7.70 0.16 19.60
CA ALA A 77 8.90 0.43 18.80
C ALA A 77 9.72 -0.83 18.50
N SER A 78 9.78 -1.78 19.44
CA SER A 78 10.50 -3.04 19.30
C SER A 78 9.99 -3.94 18.16
N GLY A 79 8.74 -3.75 17.73
CA GLY A 79 8.12 -4.52 16.65
C GLY A 79 8.33 -3.90 15.26
N VAL A 80 8.67 -2.59 15.17
CA VAL A 80 8.68 -1.84 13.92
C VAL A 80 9.61 -2.44 12.88
N LEU A 81 10.86 -2.69 13.24
CA LEU A 81 11.86 -3.21 12.29
C LEU A 81 11.49 -4.60 11.75
N SER A 82 11.03 -5.50 12.63
CA SER A 82 10.67 -6.86 12.22
C SER A 82 9.46 -6.89 11.28
N TYR A 83 8.49 -5.98 11.48
CA TYR A 83 7.35 -5.82 10.58
C TYR A 83 7.78 -5.27 9.22
N ILE A 84 8.58 -4.21 9.19
CA ILE A 84 9.08 -3.61 7.94
C ILE A 84 9.84 -4.66 7.11
N VAL A 85 10.76 -5.41 7.74
CA VAL A 85 11.51 -6.46 7.04
C VAL A 85 10.58 -7.53 6.46
N ALA A 86 9.61 -8.02 7.24
CA ALA A 86 8.65 -9.01 6.78
C ALA A 86 7.79 -8.50 5.61
N GLN A 87 7.32 -7.26 5.71
CA GLN A 87 6.52 -6.60 4.68
C GLN A 87 7.30 -6.43 3.37
N VAL A 88 8.54 -5.94 3.45
CA VAL A 88 9.41 -5.78 2.26
C VAL A 88 9.71 -7.13 1.62
N LEU A 89 10.07 -8.15 2.41
CA LEU A 89 10.32 -9.49 1.89
C LEU A 89 9.06 -10.12 1.28
N GLY A 90 7.90 -9.92 1.89
CA GLY A 90 6.60 -10.36 1.34
C GLY A 90 6.29 -9.72 0.00
N ALA A 91 6.55 -8.41 -0.12
CA ALA A 91 6.37 -7.66 -1.37
C ALA A 91 7.31 -8.15 -2.48
N ILE A 92 8.60 -8.38 -2.16
CA ILE A 92 9.58 -8.91 -3.11
C ILE A 92 9.19 -10.32 -3.58
N ALA A 93 8.80 -11.19 -2.66
CA ALA A 93 8.35 -12.54 -2.99
C ALA A 93 7.11 -12.53 -3.89
N ALA A 94 6.16 -11.64 -3.62
CA ALA A 94 4.97 -11.46 -4.46
C ALA A 94 5.32 -10.95 -5.87
N ALA A 95 6.21 -9.96 -5.98
CA ALA A 95 6.68 -9.46 -7.25
C ALA A 95 7.43 -10.54 -8.05
N ALA A 96 8.21 -11.41 -7.37
CA ALA A 96 8.86 -12.56 -8.01
C ALA A 96 7.84 -13.55 -8.60
N VAL A 97 6.80 -13.89 -7.84
CA VAL A 97 5.72 -14.76 -8.32
C VAL A 97 4.97 -14.11 -9.47
N LEU A 98 4.64 -12.81 -9.35
CA LEU A 98 3.98 -12.06 -10.42
C LEU A 98 4.82 -12.02 -11.69
N TYR A 99 6.14 -11.83 -11.56
CA TYR A 99 7.07 -11.85 -12.69
C TYR A 99 7.04 -13.20 -13.42
N VAL A 100 7.10 -14.31 -12.67
CA VAL A 100 7.02 -15.66 -13.26
C VAL A 100 5.70 -15.86 -14.00
N ILE A 101 4.58 -15.39 -13.44
CA ILE A 101 3.27 -15.50 -14.08
C ILE A 101 3.21 -14.63 -15.35
N ALA A 102 3.60 -13.36 -15.26
CA ALA A 102 3.52 -12.42 -16.36
C ALA A 102 4.47 -12.77 -17.51
N SER A 103 5.67 -13.25 -17.21
CA SER A 103 6.65 -13.70 -18.23
C SER A 103 6.22 -14.95 -19.00
N GLY A 104 5.18 -15.64 -18.54
CA GLY A 104 4.53 -16.72 -19.32
C GLY A 104 3.77 -16.21 -20.56
N GLN A 105 3.50 -14.91 -20.65
CA GLN A 105 2.87 -14.29 -21.81
C GLN A 105 3.92 -13.87 -22.84
N ALA A 106 3.75 -14.27 -24.09
CA ALA A 106 4.62 -13.81 -25.19
C ALA A 106 4.52 -12.28 -25.33
N GLY A 107 5.69 -11.61 -25.37
CA GLY A 107 5.78 -10.14 -25.47
C GLY A 107 5.66 -9.40 -24.15
N PHE A 108 5.68 -10.08 -23.01
CA PHE A 108 5.79 -9.40 -21.72
C PHE A 108 7.08 -8.60 -21.63
N ASP A 109 6.98 -7.33 -21.22
CA ASP A 109 8.10 -6.40 -21.11
C ASP A 109 8.07 -5.67 -19.76
N LEU A 110 9.12 -5.85 -18.97
CA LEU A 110 9.31 -5.15 -17.70
C LEU A 110 9.44 -3.63 -17.86
N SER A 111 9.96 -3.16 -19.00
CA SER A 111 10.09 -1.72 -19.27
C SER A 111 8.76 -0.99 -19.33
N ALA A 112 7.65 -1.70 -19.54
CA ALA A 112 6.29 -1.18 -19.43
C ALA A 112 5.90 -0.76 -17.99
N GLY A 113 6.77 -0.99 -16.99
CA GLY A 113 6.67 -0.43 -15.65
C GLY A 113 6.21 -1.40 -14.55
N PHE A 114 5.71 -2.60 -14.87
CA PHE A 114 5.40 -3.68 -13.90
C PHE A 114 4.69 -3.20 -12.63
N ALA A 115 3.69 -2.32 -12.79
CA ALA A 115 2.96 -1.64 -11.71
C ALA A 115 3.84 -0.79 -10.76
N SER A 116 5.03 -0.38 -11.16
CA SER A 116 5.89 0.51 -10.37
C SER A 116 5.27 1.90 -10.21
N ASN A 117 5.66 2.56 -9.13
CA ASN A 117 5.29 3.93 -8.85
C ASN A 117 6.29 4.89 -9.47
N GLY A 118 5.81 6.04 -9.96
CA GLY A 118 6.66 7.03 -10.58
C GLY A 118 6.07 8.44 -10.59
N TYR A 119 6.92 9.41 -10.93
CA TYR A 119 6.57 10.81 -11.14
C TYR A 119 7.26 11.36 -12.38
N GLY A 120 6.88 12.56 -12.85
CA GLY A 120 7.41 13.13 -14.08
C GLY A 120 7.04 12.28 -15.29
N GLU A 121 8.02 11.88 -16.08
CA GLU A 121 7.83 11.02 -17.26
C GLU A 121 7.34 9.59 -16.92
N HIS A 122 7.53 9.15 -15.68
CA HIS A 122 7.06 7.86 -15.19
C HIS A 122 5.73 7.93 -14.42
N SER A 123 5.13 9.12 -14.31
CA SER A 123 3.77 9.27 -13.82
C SER A 123 2.76 8.83 -14.88
N PRO A 124 1.72 8.03 -14.55
CA PRO A 124 0.70 7.68 -15.53
C PRO A 124 0.02 8.88 -16.21
N GLY A 125 -0.19 9.96 -15.47
CA GLY A 125 -0.79 11.19 -15.97
C GLY A 125 0.20 12.35 -16.18
N GLY A 126 1.52 12.11 -16.12
CA GLY A 126 2.55 13.13 -16.34
C GLY A 126 2.73 14.12 -15.19
N TYR A 127 2.33 13.76 -13.97
CA TYR A 127 2.43 14.64 -12.80
C TYR A 127 3.87 14.77 -12.30
N ASN A 128 4.27 15.99 -11.93
CA ASN A 128 5.61 16.27 -11.45
C ASN A 128 5.87 15.72 -10.03
N MET A 129 7.14 15.77 -9.59
CA MET A 129 7.58 15.28 -8.29
C MET A 129 6.84 15.93 -7.10
N MET A 130 6.54 17.24 -7.17
CA MET A 130 5.83 17.93 -6.08
C MET A 130 4.40 17.43 -5.94
N ALA A 131 3.70 17.24 -7.06
CA ALA A 131 2.35 16.67 -7.06
C ALA A 131 2.36 15.23 -6.50
N ALA A 132 3.35 14.43 -6.87
CA ALA A 132 3.53 13.07 -6.34
C ALA A 132 3.76 13.08 -4.83
N LEU A 133 4.66 13.94 -4.33
CA LEU A 133 4.99 14.07 -2.90
C LEU A 133 3.75 14.46 -2.08
N VAL A 134 3.01 15.48 -2.53
CA VAL A 134 1.79 15.93 -1.84
C VAL A 134 0.72 14.84 -1.87
N CYS A 135 0.50 14.23 -3.04
CA CYS A 135 -0.50 13.16 -3.21
C CYS A 135 -0.21 11.98 -2.26
N GLU A 136 0.99 11.45 -2.29
CA GLU A 136 1.40 10.31 -1.46
C GLU A 136 1.31 10.62 0.05
N ALA A 137 1.76 11.83 0.47
CA ALA A 137 1.70 12.23 1.87
C ALA A 137 0.25 12.39 2.34
N VAL A 138 -0.60 13.09 1.57
CA VAL A 138 -1.99 13.34 1.95
C VAL A 138 -2.79 12.04 1.95
N MET A 139 -2.68 11.23 0.89
CA MET A 139 -3.41 9.96 0.78
C MET A 139 -3.02 8.98 1.90
N THR A 140 -1.73 8.87 2.22
CA THR A 140 -1.28 8.02 3.33
C THR A 140 -1.71 8.59 4.68
N GLY A 141 -1.70 9.92 4.83
CA GLY A 141 -2.20 10.58 6.04
C GLY A 141 -3.65 10.24 6.34
N PHE A 142 -4.53 10.37 5.35
CA PHE A 142 -5.94 9.99 5.51
C PHE A 142 -6.13 8.48 5.66
N PHE A 143 -5.32 7.67 4.99
CA PHE A 143 -5.35 6.22 5.19
C PHE A 143 -5.10 5.85 6.66
N LEU A 144 -4.06 6.42 7.25
CA LEU A 144 -3.76 6.16 8.66
C LEU A 144 -4.79 6.78 9.61
N PHE A 145 -5.31 7.96 9.29
CA PHE A 145 -6.41 8.56 10.05
C PHE A 145 -7.63 7.63 10.11
N VAL A 146 -8.03 7.05 8.97
CA VAL A 146 -9.13 6.08 8.88
C VAL A 146 -8.80 4.79 9.63
N ILE A 147 -7.58 4.25 9.48
CA ILE A 147 -7.14 3.07 10.23
C ILE A 147 -7.27 3.30 11.74
N MET A 148 -6.76 4.42 12.25
CA MET A 148 -6.82 4.76 13.66
C MET A 148 -8.27 4.92 14.15
N GLY A 149 -9.14 5.52 13.33
CA GLY A 149 -10.55 5.69 13.65
C GLY A 149 -11.34 4.37 13.62
N ALA A 150 -11.17 3.59 12.57
CA ALA A 150 -11.87 2.31 12.42
C ALA A 150 -11.45 1.27 13.47
N THR A 151 -10.24 1.39 14.02
CA THR A 151 -9.71 0.50 15.06
C THR A 151 -9.76 1.12 16.46
N ASP A 152 -10.42 2.26 16.64
CA ASP A 152 -10.68 2.85 17.96
C ASP A 152 -11.62 1.96 18.76
N SER A 153 -11.41 1.87 20.07
CA SER A 153 -12.26 1.04 20.97
C SER A 153 -13.74 1.47 20.99
N ARG A 154 -14.02 2.71 20.58
CA ARG A 154 -15.38 3.27 20.46
C ARG A 154 -16.05 2.94 19.12
N ALA A 155 -15.26 2.47 18.14
CA ALA A 155 -15.76 2.12 16.82
C ALA A 155 -16.23 0.65 16.75
N PRO A 156 -17.16 0.29 15.85
CA PRO A 156 -17.59 -1.09 15.69
C PRO A 156 -16.48 -1.95 15.06
N ALA A 157 -15.71 -2.64 15.88
CA ALA A 157 -14.51 -3.39 15.49
C ALA A 157 -14.74 -4.36 14.30
N ALA A 158 -15.92 -4.97 14.20
CA ALA A 158 -16.25 -5.90 13.12
C ALA A 158 -16.28 -5.23 11.73
N LEU A 159 -16.47 -3.91 11.65
CA LEU A 159 -16.53 -3.16 10.39
C LEU A 159 -15.19 -2.51 10.03
N ALA A 160 -14.19 -2.53 10.91
CA ALA A 160 -12.88 -1.94 10.64
C ALA A 160 -12.24 -2.43 9.33
N PRO A 161 -12.21 -3.75 9.02
CA PRO A 161 -11.65 -4.24 7.75
C PRO A 161 -12.35 -3.66 6.53
N VAL A 162 -13.66 -3.47 6.58
CA VAL A 162 -14.46 -2.90 5.48
C VAL A 162 -14.08 -1.44 5.26
N ALA A 163 -14.08 -0.64 6.34
CA ALA A 163 -13.73 0.77 6.26
C ALA A 163 -12.31 0.99 5.72
N ILE A 164 -11.34 0.21 6.19
CA ILE A 164 -9.94 0.30 5.78
C ILE A 164 -9.76 -0.12 4.32
N GLY A 165 -10.36 -1.24 3.91
CA GLY A 165 -10.29 -1.71 2.52
C GLY A 165 -10.93 -0.74 1.54
N LEU A 166 -12.11 -0.20 1.85
CA LEU A 166 -12.79 0.80 1.02
C LEU A 166 -12.03 2.14 0.98
N CYS A 167 -11.39 2.54 2.07
CA CYS A 167 -10.51 3.70 2.08
C CYS A 167 -9.35 3.52 1.10
N LEU A 168 -8.69 2.34 1.10
CA LEU A 168 -7.63 2.06 0.14
C LEU A 168 -8.14 2.03 -1.31
N THR A 169 -9.34 1.50 -1.55
CA THR A 169 -10.01 1.59 -2.86
C THR A 169 -10.18 3.04 -3.30
N LEU A 170 -10.72 3.90 -2.43
CA LEU A 170 -10.92 5.32 -2.73
C LEU A 170 -9.60 6.03 -3.05
N ILE A 171 -8.55 5.76 -2.26
CA ILE A 171 -7.21 6.29 -2.49
C ILE A 171 -6.72 5.92 -3.90
N HIS A 172 -6.86 4.66 -4.31
CA HIS A 172 -6.43 4.21 -5.64
C HIS A 172 -7.26 4.85 -6.76
N LEU A 173 -8.56 5.01 -6.58
CA LEU A 173 -9.42 5.72 -7.55
C LEU A 173 -8.95 7.15 -7.83
N VAL A 174 -8.37 7.82 -6.82
CA VAL A 174 -7.90 9.20 -6.93
C VAL A 174 -6.46 9.29 -7.42
N SER A 175 -5.56 8.43 -6.93
CA SER A 175 -4.12 8.64 -7.05
C SER A 175 -3.39 7.73 -8.06
N ILE A 176 -4.05 6.72 -8.64
CA ILE A 176 -3.45 5.95 -9.75
C ILE A 176 -2.96 6.86 -10.89
N PRO A 177 -3.73 7.86 -11.37
CA PRO A 177 -3.24 8.75 -12.43
C PRO A 177 -2.00 9.56 -12.04
N VAL A 178 -1.79 9.82 -10.74
CA VAL A 178 -0.70 10.69 -10.26
C VAL A 178 0.61 9.92 -10.12
N THR A 179 0.59 8.77 -9.43
CA THR A 179 1.82 8.04 -9.06
C THR A 179 1.74 6.54 -9.30
N ASN A 180 0.66 6.05 -9.88
CA ASN A 180 0.26 4.64 -9.82
C ASN A 180 0.04 4.15 -8.37
N THR A 181 -0.28 5.04 -7.48
CA THR A 181 -0.58 4.88 -6.04
C THR A 181 0.41 3.99 -5.29
N SER A 182 1.22 4.57 -4.44
CA SER A 182 2.03 3.83 -3.49
C SER A 182 1.30 3.66 -2.16
N VAL A 183 1.26 4.72 -1.38
CA VAL A 183 0.89 4.80 0.04
C VAL A 183 1.48 3.66 0.90
N ASN A 184 2.46 2.93 0.32
CA ASN A 184 3.04 1.73 0.92
C ASN A 184 4.48 1.51 0.41
N PRO A 185 5.51 1.81 1.22
CA PRO A 185 6.91 1.62 0.86
C PRO A 185 7.27 0.18 0.45
N ALA A 186 6.70 -0.84 1.09
CA ALA A 186 6.96 -2.23 0.75
C ALA A 186 6.40 -2.60 -0.63
N ARG A 187 5.15 -2.18 -0.92
CA ARG A 187 4.53 -2.35 -2.24
C ARG A 187 5.39 -1.74 -3.34
N SER A 188 5.88 -0.54 -3.13
CA SER A 188 6.72 0.14 -4.12
C SER A 188 8.07 -0.54 -4.31
N THR A 189 8.71 -0.96 -3.21
CA THR A 189 10.01 -1.65 -3.24
C THR A 189 9.91 -2.97 -3.99
N GLY A 190 8.86 -3.76 -3.76
CA GLY A 190 8.70 -5.08 -4.36
C GLY A 190 8.81 -5.04 -5.88
N VAL A 191 8.03 -4.19 -6.53
CA VAL A 191 8.01 -4.09 -8.01
C VAL A 191 9.18 -3.28 -8.57
N ALA A 192 9.65 -2.25 -7.85
CA ALA A 192 10.77 -1.41 -8.30
C ALA A 192 12.07 -2.22 -8.47
N LEU A 193 12.32 -3.22 -7.62
CA LEU A 193 13.49 -4.09 -7.71
C LEU A 193 13.53 -4.93 -9.00
N PHE A 194 12.37 -5.21 -9.60
CA PHE A 194 12.29 -5.93 -10.88
C PHE A 194 12.47 -5.00 -12.08
N VAL A 195 11.88 -3.81 -12.03
CA VAL A 195 12.03 -2.80 -13.11
C VAL A 195 13.43 -2.23 -13.12
N GLY A 196 14.04 -2.03 -11.93
CA GLY A 196 15.39 -1.44 -11.83
C GLY A 196 15.40 0.06 -12.12
N ASP A 197 16.56 0.54 -12.59
CA ASP A 197 16.81 1.87 -13.16
C ASP A 197 15.96 3.02 -12.53
N TRP A 198 15.08 3.62 -13.30
CA TRP A 198 14.26 4.76 -12.87
C TRP A 198 13.39 4.46 -11.66
N ALA A 199 12.84 3.24 -11.57
CA ALA A 199 11.95 2.87 -10.47
C ALA A 199 12.69 2.83 -9.14
N ILE A 200 13.93 2.36 -9.12
CA ILE A 200 14.82 2.44 -7.94
C ILE A 200 15.23 3.89 -7.67
N GLY A 201 15.55 4.66 -8.72
CA GLY A 201 15.93 6.05 -8.58
C GLY A 201 14.84 6.94 -7.99
N GLN A 202 13.57 6.62 -8.24
CA GLN A 202 12.41 7.34 -7.70
C GLN A 202 11.84 6.75 -6.40
N LEU A 203 12.30 5.58 -5.97
CA LEU A 203 11.76 4.83 -4.82
C LEU A 203 11.81 5.62 -3.50
N TRP A 204 12.79 6.49 -3.33
CA TRP A 204 12.94 7.30 -2.11
C TRP A 204 11.68 8.11 -1.78
N LEU A 205 10.99 8.68 -2.79
CA LEU A 205 9.78 9.45 -2.60
C LEU A 205 8.66 8.59 -2.00
N PHE A 206 8.54 7.35 -2.49
CA PHE A 206 7.54 6.38 -2.06
C PHE A 206 7.83 5.72 -0.70
N TRP A 207 8.97 6.05 -0.10
CA TRP A 207 9.27 5.83 1.30
C TRP A 207 8.99 7.06 2.13
N VAL A 208 9.54 8.19 1.76
CA VAL A 208 9.49 9.43 2.56
C VAL A 208 8.07 9.98 2.65
N ALA A 209 7.39 10.19 1.53
CA ALA A 209 6.08 10.83 1.51
C ALA A 209 5.00 10.01 2.25
N PRO A 210 4.88 8.67 2.03
CA PRO A 210 3.95 7.86 2.80
C PRO A 210 4.24 7.84 4.32
N ILE A 211 5.51 7.74 4.72
CA ILE A 211 5.88 7.74 6.15
C ILE A 211 5.52 9.08 6.81
N VAL A 212 5.87 10.19 6.18
CA VAL A 212 5.51 11.53 6.68
C VAL A 212 3.99 11.66 6.78
N GLY A 213 3.27 11.28 5.74
CA GLY A 213 1.81 11.30 5.73
C GLY A 213 1.21 10.46 6.86
N ALA A 214 1.71 9.24 7.04
CA ALA A 214 1.24 8.34 8.09
C ALA A 214 1.43 8.93 9.50
N ILE A 215 2.60 9.52 9.78
CA ILE A 215 2.87 10.18 11.06
C ILE A 215 1.90 11.34 11.27
N LEU A 216 1.74 12.21 10.27
CA LEU A 216 0.82 13.34 10.35
C LEU A 216 -0.64 12.89 10.53
N GLY A 217 -1.09 11.86 9.81
CA GLY A 217 -2.43 11.29 9.95
C GLY A 217 -2.70 10.70 11.33
N ALA A 218 -1.71 10.00 11.91
CA ALA A 218 -1.80 9.48 13.27
C ALA A 218 -1.89 10.59 14.31
N LEU A 219 -1.08 11.64 14.18
CA LEU A 219 -1.10 12.79 15.08
C LEU A 219 -2.41 13.57 14.95
N ALA A 220 -2.89 13.80 13.71
CA ALA A 220 -4.17 14.44 13.46
C ALA A 220 -5.33 13.65 14.12
N TYR A 221 -5.35 12.32 13.97
CA TYR A 221 -6.35 11.50 14.64
C TYR A 221 -6.31 11.65 16.16
N ARG A 222 -5.12 11.64 16.77
CA ARG A 222 -4.99 11.83 18.22
C ARG A 222 -5.54 13.18 18.70
N LEU A 223 -5.39 14.24 17.91
CA LEU A 223 -5.92 15.56 18.25
C LEU A 223 -7.44 15.58 18.24
N VAL A 224 -8.09 14.96 17.23
CA VAL A 224 -9.57 14.98 17.13
C VAL A 224 -10.24 13.92 17.99
N ALA A 225 -9.54 12.84 18.32
CA ALA A 225 -10.06 11.75 19.14
C ALA A 225 -9.86 11.99 20.66
N ALA A 226 -9.06 13.01 21.04
CA ALA A 226 -8.87 13.35 22.44
C ALA A 226 -10.22 13.71 23.08
N GLU A 227 -10.56 13.07 24.20
CA GLU A 227 -11.71 13.47 25.01
C GLU A 227 -11.46 14.89 25.53
N GLN A 228 -12.42 15.78 25.30
CA GLN A 228 -12.45 17.05 26.02
C GLN A 228 -12.69 16.71 27.48
N LYS A 229 -11.68 16.94 28.31
CA LYS A 229 -11.77 16.82 29.78
C LYS A 229 -12.67 17.90 30.36
#